data_9d3724d8476ade9bf276d72c7667fedb
#
_entry.id   9d3724d8476ade9bf276d72c7667fedb
#
_cell.length_a   1.000
_cell.length_b   1.000
_cell.length_c   1.000
_cell.angle_alpha   90.00
_cell.angle_beta   90.00
_cell.angle_gamma   90.00
#
_symmetry.space_group_name_H-M   'P 1'
#
loop_
_entity.id
_entity.type
_entity.pdbx_description
1 polymer ?
#
loop_
_entity_poly.entity_id
_entity_poly.type
_entity_poly.pdbx_seq_one_letter_code
_entity_poly.pdbx_strand_id
1 'polypeptide(L)'
;MANLINGKEVSAKVKNDVKEEAAALAAKGIEIGLAVVIVGDNPASRVYVNSKKKACAEVGFKSYEYALPEETTQQELLDLVDVLNKDEKVNGILVQLPLPKQIDENAIINAISPDKDVDAFHPYNVGKIMIGEYAFLPCTPAGVMELIDSTGTDIKGKNCVVIGRSNIVGKPMSMLLLHRSGTVTICHSKTTNLREICAQADILVVAIGRAKFVTADMVKEGAVVIDVGMNRLENGKLCGDVDFDEVEKKAGFITPVPGGVGPMTIAMLMKNTLTSAKKKNGLI
;
A
#
# COMPACT_ATOMS: atom_id res chain seq x y z
N MET A 1 -4.23 19.80 19.69
CA MET A 1 -4.41 19.35 18.30
C MET A 1 -3.24 18.44 17.95
N ALA A 2 -3.50 17.38 17.22
CA ALA A 2 -2.49 16.44 16.77
C ALA A 2 -1.51 17.05 15.77
N ASN A 3 -0.29 16.52 15.71
CA ASN A 3 0.63 16.79 14.63
C ASN A 3 0.17 16.05 13.37
N LEU A 4 0.06 16.75 12.25
CA LEU A 4 -0.33 16.13 10.99
C LEU A 4 0.82 15.32 10.39
N ILE A 5 0.54 14.07 10.01
CA ILE A 5 1.47 13.22 9.27
C ILE A 5 1.27 13.50 7.78
N ASN A 6 2.15 14.33 7.19
CA ASN A 6 2.03 14.73 5.79
C ASN A 6 2.56 13.65 4.84
N GLY A 7 1.65 12.79 4.37
CA GLY A 7 2.02 11.70 3.45
C GLY A 7 2.56 12.18 2.10
N LYS A 8 2.23 13.40 1.66
CA LYS A 8 2.81 13.96 0.43
C LYS A 8 4.30 14.23 0.60
N GLU A 9 4.70 14.79 1.73
CA GLU A 9 6.13 15.07 2.02
C GLU A 9 6.93 13.78 2.17
N VAL A 10 6.42 12.82 2.97
CA VAL A 10 7.08 11.53 3.16
C VAL A 10 7.20 10.76 1.84
N SER A 11 6.14 10.74 1.03
CA SER A 11 6.17 10.08 -0.29
C SER A 11 7.13 10.75 -1.27
N ALA A 12 7.25 12.09 -1.23
CA ALA A 12 8.20 12.82 -2.06
C ALA A 12 9.65 12.44 -1.71
N LYS A 13 9.96 12.30 -0.42
CA LYS A 13 11.29 11.84 0.04
C LYS A 13 11.58 10.43 -0.48
N VAL A 14 10.67 9.47 -0.26
CA VAL A 14 10.84 8.09 -0.75
C VAL A 14 11.04 8.05 -2.27
N LYS A 15 10.27 8.82 -3.04
CA LYS A 15 10.41 8.89 -4.49
C LYS A 15 11.74 9.52 -4.91
N ASN A 16 12.23 10.51 -4.17
CA ASN A 16 13.54 11.09 -4.47
C ASN A 16 14.67 10.08 -4.25
N ASP A 17 14.65 9.33 -3.14
CA ASP A 17 15.62 8.27 -2.87
C ASP A 17 15.59 7.21 -3.99
N VAL A 18 14.38 6.77 -4.42
CA VAL A 18 14.20 5.86 -5.55
C VAL A 18 14.77 6.43 -6.84
N LYS A 19 14.54 7.72 -7.13
CA LYS A 19 15.04 8.41 -8.33
C LYS A 19 16.56 8.44 -8.39
N GLU A 20 17.20 8.75 -7.28
CA GLU A 20 18.67 8.78 -7.18
C GLU A 20 19.27 7.40 -7.44
N GLU A 21 18.71 6.36 -6.83
CA GLU A 21 19.15 4.99 -7.04
C GLU A 21 18.87 4.51 -8.49
N ALA A 22 17.71 4.86 -9.05
CA ALA A 22 17.38 4.54 -10.44
C ALA A 22 18.36 5.18 -11.43
N ALA A 23 18.73 6.43 -11.20
CA ALA A 23 19.73 7.13 -12.02
C ALA A 23 21.10 6.43 -11.94
N ALA A 24 21.51 5.98 -10.76
CA ALA A 24 22.74 5.22 -10.58
C ALA A 24 22.72 3.86 -11.31
N LEU A 25 21.57 3.18 -11.39
CA LEU A 25 21.38 1.95 -12.15
C LEU A 25 21.39 2.23 -13.67
N ALA A 26 20.71 3.28 -14.11
CA ALA A 26 20.68 3.70 -15.51
C ALA A 26 22.08 4.01 -16.04
N ALA A 27 22.94 4.63 -15.23
CA ALA A 27 24.35 4.87 -15.57
C ALA A 27 25.16 3.56 -15.77
N LYS A 28 24.67 2.44 -15.24
CA LYS A 28 25.23 1.08 -15.45
C LYS A 28 24.53 0.32 -16.58
N GLY A 29 23.64 0.97 -17.34
CA GLY A 29 22.88 0.37 -18.42
C GLY A 29 21.67 -0.48 -17.96
N ILE A 30 21.27 -0.37 -16.70
CA ILE A 30 20.11 -1.09 -16.14
C ILE A 30 18.89 -0.17 -16.21
N GLU A 31 17.96 -0.49 -17.10
CA GLU A 31 16.65 0.17 -17.16
C GLU A 31 15.63 -0.55 -16.22
N ILE A 32 14.76 0.23 -15.60
CA ILE A 32 13.73 -0.28 -14.70
C ILE A 32 12.36 -0.10 -15.35
N GLY A 33 11.61 -1.20 -15.48
CA GLY A 33 10.30 -1.22 -16.12
C GLY A 33 9.18 -1.72 -15.20
N LEU A 34 8.06 -0.99 -15.19
CA LEU A 34 6.82 -1.38 -14.53
C LEU A 34 5.72 -1.59 -15.56
N ALA A 35 5.16 -2.79 -15.61
CA ALA A 35 3.95 -3.09 -16.38
C ALA A 35 2.72 -2.86 -15.49
N VAL A 36 1.79 -2.05 -15.99
CA VAL A 36 0.50 -1.79 -15.34
C VAL A 36 -0.60 -2.25 -16.28
N VAL A 37 -1.35 -3.25 -15.83
CA VAL A 37 -2.48 -3.81 -16.58
C VAL A 37 -3.78 -3.29 -15.98
N ILE A 38 -4.69 -2.81 -16.82
CA ILE A 38 -6.06 -2.44 -16.43
C ILE A 38 -7.03 -3.14 -17.37
N VAL A 39 -8.10 -3.72 -16.83
CA VAL A 39 -9.19 -4.33 -17.59
C VAL A 39 -10.45 -3.50 -17.40
N GLY A 40 -11.04 -3.07 -18.50
CA GLY A 40 -12.17 -2.16 -18.50
C GLY A 40 -11.78 -0.69 -18.32
N ASP A 41 -12.80 0.15 -18.16
CA ASP A 41 -12.65 1.62 -18.13
C ASP A 41 -13.26 2.24 -16.87
N ASN A 42 -13.02 1.63 -15.71
CA ASN A 42 -13.46 2.19 -14.44
C ASN A 42 -12.73 3.52 -14.17
N PRO A 43 -13.45 4.66 -14.03
CA PRO A 43 -12.83 5.98 -13.89
C PRO A 43 -11.91 6.11 -12.66
N ALA A 44 -12.25 5.45 -11.55
CA ALA A 44 -11.41 5.45 -10.35
C ALA A 44 -10.10 4.71 -10.61
N SER A 45 -10.14 3.54 -11.24
CA SER A 45 -8.96 2.76 -11.62
C SER A 45 -8.06 3.55 -12.59
N ARG A 46 -8.63 4.27 -13.56
CA ARG A 46 -7.88 5.14 -14.49
C ARG A 46 -7.09 6.23 -13.79
N VAL A 47 -7.65 6.86 -12.76
CA VAL A 47 -6.94 7.87 -11.96
C VAL A 47 -5.70 7.26 -11.30
N TYR A 48 -5.82 6.05 -10.76
CA TYR A 48 -4.67 5.36 -10.14
C TYR A 48 -3.61 4.94 -11.16
N VAL A 49 -4.01 4.41 -12.31
CA VAL A 49 -3.08 4.06 -13.41
C VAL A 49 -2.32 5.30 -13.88
N ASN A 50 -3.00 6.41 -14.12
CA ASN A 50 -2.38 7.67 -14.53
C ASN A 50 -1.39 8.20 -13.47
N SER A 51 -1.72 8.05 -12.19
CA SER A 51 -0.85 8.46 -11.10
C SER A 51 0.44 7.60 -11.02
N LYS A 52 0.32 6.29 -11.27
CA LYS A 52 1.46 5.35 -11.35
C LYS A 52 2.36 5.69 -12.54
N LYS A 53 1.77 5.98 -13.71
CA LYS A 53 2.51 6.40 -14.90
C LYS A 53 3.32 7.69 -14.66
N LYS A 54 2.70 8.68 -14.01
CA LYS A 54 3.39 9.93 -13.62
C LYS A 54 4.54 9.64 -12.66
N ALA A 55 4.32 8.77 -11.66
CA ALA A 55 5.37 8.41 -10.71
C ALA A 55 6.53 7.67 -11.39
N CYS A 56 6.28 6.76 -12.33
CA CYS A 56 7.34 6.14 -13.13
C CYS A 56 8.19 7.19 -13.86
N ALA A 57 7.55 8.15 -14.53
CA ALA A 57 8.26 9.23 -15.22
C ALA A 57 9.08 10.10 -14.24
N GLU A 58 8.53 10.40 -13.06
CA GLU A 58 9.19 11.19 -12.01
C GLU A 58 10.48 10.53 -11.51
N VAL A 59 10.48 9.21 -11.33
CA VAL A 59 11.63 8.45 -10.82
C VAL A 59 12.53 7.87 -11.93
N GLY A 60 12.21 8.09 -13.20
CA GLY A 60 13.02 7.64 -14.32
C GLY A 60 12.77 6.20 -14.78
N PHE A 61 11.62 5.61 -14.40
CA PHE A 61 11.25 4.26 -14.84
C PHE A 61 10.52 4.27 -16.18
N LYS A 62 10.63 3.15 -16.91
CA LYS A 62 9.77 2.87 -18.07
C LYS A 62 8.41 2.37 -17.57
N SER A 63 7.33 2.95 -18.08
CA SER A 63 5.97 2.52 -17.77
C SER A 63 5.36 1.85 -18.99
N TYR A 64 4.96 0.60 -18.86
CA TYR A 64 4.27 -0.19 -19.89
C TYR A 64 2.80 -0.33 -19.47
N GLU A 65 1.91 0.35 -20.17
CA GLU A 65 0.48 0.33 -19.90
C GLU A 65 -0.22 -0.65 -20.85
N TYR A 66 -0.98 -1.59 -20.28
CA TYR A 66 -1.82 -2.53 -21.00
C TYR A 66 -3.27 -2.30 -20.62
N ALA A 67 -3.99 -1.58 -21.49
CA ALA A 67 -5.41 -1.31 -21.33
C ALA A 67 -6.21 -2.35 -22.12
N LEU A 68 -6.89 -3.25 -21.42
CA LEU A 68 -7.68 -4.32 -21.99
C LEU A 68 -9.17 -3.98 -21.94
N PRO A 69 -9.98 -4.44 -22.90
CA PRO A 69 -11.42 -4.26 -22.89
C PRO A 69 -12.10 -4.90 -21.65
N GLU A 70 -13.30 -4.45 -21.30
CA GLU A 70 -14.08 -4.99 -20.17
C GLU A 70 -14.41 -6.49 -20.39
N GLU A 71 -14.60 -6.89 -21.66
CA GLU A 71 -14.95 -8.24 -22.08
C GLU A 71 -13.76 -9.22 -22.05
N THR A 72 -12.55 -8.75 -21.74
CA THR A 72 -11.36 -9.59 -21.68
C THR A 72 -11.62 -10.82 -20.82
N THR A 73 -11.29 -11.96 -21.38
CA THR A 73 -11.42 -13.25 -20.67
C THR A 73 -10.29 -13.47 -19.69
N GLN A 74 -10.52 -14.35 -18.73
CA GLN A 74 -9.47 -14.76 -17.78
C GLN A 74 -8.24 -15.33 -18.50
N GLN A 75 -8.45 -16.13 -19.57
CA GLN A 75 -7.33 -16.72 -20.30
C GLN A 75 -6.49 -15.69 -21.02
N GLU A 76 -7.10 -14.71 -21.68
CA GLU A 76 -6.36 -13.64 -22.35
C GLU A 76 -5.51 -12.83 -21.35
N LEU A 77 -6.02 -12.57 -20.15
CA LEU A 77 -5.26 -11.89 -19.12
C LEU A 77 -4.12 -12.77 -18.56
N LEU A 78 -4.35 -14.07 -18.38
CA LEU A 78 -3.31 -15.02 -17.98
C LEU A 78 -2.19 -15.12 -19.03
N ASP A 79 -2.54 -15.15 -20.31
CA ASP A 79 -1.57 -15.18 -21.42
C ASP A 79 -0.71 -13.91 -21.44
N LEU A 80 -1.31 -12.74 -21.21
CA LEU A 80 -0.58 -11.49 -21.06
C LEU A 80 0.36 -11.53 -19.86
N VAL A 81 -0.10 -11.99 -18.70
CA VAL A 81 0.74 -12.12 -17.50
C VAL A 81 1.93 -13.04 -17.75
N ASP A 82 1.73 -14.16 -18.46
CA ASP A 82 2.82 -15.08 -18.85
C ASP A 82 3.87 -14.39 -19.74
N VAL A 83 3.43 -13.60 -20.72
CA VAL A 83 4.33 -12.78 -21.55
C VAL A 83 5.12 -11.79 -20.70
N LEU A 84 4.46 -11.07 -19.78
CA LEU A 84 5.10 -10.09 -18.91
C LEU A 84 6.07 -10.74 -17.90
N ASN A 85 5.76 -11.94 -17.42
CA ASN A 85 6.67 -12.71 -16.58
C ASN A 85 7.99 -13.03 -17.28
N LYS A 86 7.95 -13.28 -18.60
CA LYS A 86 9.12 -13.61 -19.43
C LYS A 86 9.84 -12.39 -19.98
N ASP A 87 9.20 -11.22 -19.99
CA ASP A 87 9.82 -10.00 -20.53
C ASP A 87 10.92 -9.47 -19.60
N GLU A 88 12.15 -9.52 -20.09
CA GLU A 88 13.35 -9.05 -19.38
C GLU A 88 13.34 -7.53 -19.08
N LYS A 89 12.55 -6.75 -19.80
CA LYS A 89 12.41 -5.30 -19.59
C LYS A 89 11.46 -4.95 -18.46
N VAL A 90 10.64 -5.92 -18.02
CA VAL A 90 9.65 -5.76 -16.96
C VAL A 90 10.21 -6.27 -15.64
N ASN A 91 10.39 -5.38 -14.69
CA ASN A 91 10.82 -5.69 -13.33
C ASN A 91 9.65 -5.83 -12.37
N GLY A 92 8.54 -5.13 -12.62
CA GLY A 92 7.33 -5.23 -11.81
C GLY A 92 6.09 -5.38 -12.69
N ILE A 93 5.15 -6.20 -12.22
CA ILE A 93 3.83 -6.37 -12.82
C ILE A 93 2.79 -5.95 -11.79
N LEU A 94 1.88 -5.08 -12.20
CA LEU A 94 0.74 -4.68 -11.41
C LEU A 94 -0.53 -4.84 -12.25
N VAL A 95 -1.46 -5.64 -11.76
CA VAL A 95 -2.81 -5.74 -12.33
C VAL A 95 -3.76 -4.94 -11.46
N GLN A 96 -4.34 -3.88 -12.03
CA GLN A 96 -5.19 -2.95 -11.29
C GLN A 96 -6.51 -3.60 -10.88
N LEU A 97 -6.72 -3.71 -9.58
CA LEU A 97 -7.98 -4.18 -9.00
C LEU A 97 -8.98 -3.01 -8.84
N PRO A 98 -10.32 -3.29 -8.83
CA PRO A 98 -10.93 -4.62 -9.03
C PRO A 98 -10.95 -5.04 -10.50
N LEU A 99 -11.02 -6.34 -10.74
CA LEU A 99 -11.20 -6.93 -12.07
C LEU A 99 -12.69 -7.14 -12.40
N PRO A 100 -13.05 -7.23 -13.68
CA PRO A 100 -14.40 -7.65 -14.11
C PRO A 100 -14.78 -9.02 -13.56
N LYS A 101 -16.09 -9.27 -13.36
CA LYS A 101 -16.60 -10.45 -12.65
C LYS A 101 -16.26 -11.81 -13.29
N GLN A 102 -15.98 -11.83 -14.59
CA GLN A 102 -15.59 -13.04 -15.32
C GLN A 102 -14.14 -13.47 -15.05
N ILE A 103 -13.36 -12.66 -14.32
CA ILE A 103 -11.96 -12.93 -14.04
C ILE A 103 -11.81 -13.19 -12.54
N ASP A 104 -11.21 -14.30 -12.17
CA ASP A 104 -10.82 -14.61 -10.80
C ASP A 104 -9.53 -13.86 -10.43
N GLU A 105 -9.65 -12.88 -9.56
CA GLU A 105 -8.52 -12.08 -9.07
C GLU A 105 -7.40 -12.95 -8.46
N ASN A 106 -7.76 -14.02 -7.75
CA ASN A 106 -6.78 -14.91 -7.13
C ASN A 106 -5.99 -15.70 -8.19
N ALA A 107 -6.66 -16.14 -9.26
CA ALA A 107 -5.98 -16.81 -10.36
C ALA A 107 -4.93 -15.90 -11.01
N ILE A 108 -5.27 -14.62 -11.20
CA ILE A 108 -4.34 -13.64 -11.78
C ILE A 108 -3.17 -13.33 -10.82
N ILE A 109 -3.45 -13.09 -9.55
CA ILE A 109 -2.42 -12.84 -8.54
C ILE A 109 -1.43 -14.01 -8.48
N ASN A 110 -1.93 -15.26 -8.49
CA ASN A 110 -1.10 -16.45 -8.46
C ASN A 110 -0.29 -16.70 -9.75
N ALA A 111 -0.69 -16.12 -10.87
CA ALA A 111 0.03 -16.24 -12.15
C ALA A 111 1.22 -15.27 -12.27
N ILE A 112 1.22 -14.17 -11.51
CA ILE A 112 2.34 -13.21 -11.50
C ILE A 112 3.55 -13.88 -10.84
N SER A 113 4.72 -13.79 -11.48
CA SER A 113 5.96 -14.27 -10.87
C SER A 113 6.21 -13.58 -9.53
N PRO A 114 6.47 -14.31 -8.43
CA PRO A 114 6.77 -13.71 -7.12
C PRO A 114 7.89 -12.66 -7.16
N ASP A 115 8.85 -12.79 -8.07
CA ASP A 115 9.94 -11.83 -8.24
C ASP A 115 9.53 -10.54 -8.97
N LYS A 116 8.35 -10.53 -9.60
CA LYS A 116 7.75 -9.37 -10.28
C LYS A 116 6.46 -8.88 -9.63
N ASP A 117 6.01 -9.55 -8.57
CA ASP A 117 4.82 -9.17 -7.78
C ASP A 117 5.16 -7.98 -6.85
N VAL A 118 5.20 -6.80 -7.44
CA VAL A 118 5.59 -5.56 -6.72
C VAL A 118 4.50 -5.00 -5.81
N ASP A 119 3.30 -5.57 -5.83
CA ASP A 119 2.25 -5.32 -4.83
C ASP A 119 2.35 -6.26 -3.62
N ALA A 120 3.16 -7.33 -3.73
CA ALA A 120 3.38 -8.37 -2.71
C ALA A 120 2.08 -9.07 -2.28
N PHE A 121 1.20 -9.39 -3.22
CA PHE A 121 -0.06 -10.09 -2.97
C PHE A 121 0.01 -11.59 -3.27
N HIS A 122 1.01 -12.03 -4.03
CA HIS A 122 1.24 -13.44 -4.30
C HIS A 122 1.44 -14.23 -2.99
N PRO A 123 0.80 -15.40 -2.80
CA PRO A 123 0.89 -16.20 -1.57
C PRO A 123 2.32 -16.49 -1.13
N TYR A 124 3.26 -16.66 -2.06
CA TYR A 124 4.68 -16.81 -1.75
C TYR A 124 5.23 -15.59 -1.01
N ASN A 125 4.98 -14.38 -1.51
CA ASN A 125 5.44 -13.13 -0.88
C ASN A 125 4.73 -12.90 0.46
N VAL A 126 3.43 -13.20 0.54
CA VAL A 126 2.68 -13.14 1.81
C VAL A 126 3.28 -14.09 2.85
N GLY A 127 3.64 -15.32 2.46
CA GLY A 127 4.34 -16.28 3.33
C GLY A 127 5.69 -15.77 3.81
N LYS A 128 6.46 -15.13 2.92
CA LYS A 128 7.73 -14.48 3.27
C LYS A 128 7.57 -13.34 4.26
N ILE A 129 6.53 -12.55 4.15
CA ILE A 129 6.20 -11.50 5.12
C ILE A 129 5.89 -12.13 6.49
N MET A 130 5.14 -13.22 6.52
CA MET A 130 4.78 -13.88 7.78
C MET A 130 6.01 -14.34 8.57
N ILE A 131 7.07 -14.82 7.90
CA ILE A 131 8.30 -15.30 8.54
C ILE A 131 9.43 -14.27 8.63
N GLY A 132 9.19 -13.03 8.13
CA GLY A 132 10.17 -11.94 8.19
C GLY A 132 11.28 -11.98 7.12
N GLU A 133 11.14 -12.81 6.09
CA GLU A 133 12.13 -13.00 5.00
C GLU A 133 11.66 -12.41 3.67
N TYR A 134 11.16 -11.21 3.66
CA TYR A 134 10.54 -10.58 2.50
C TYR A 134 11.51 -9.72 1.67
N ALA A 135 11.35 -9.75 0.35
CA ALA A 135 11.95 -8.80 -0.57
C ALA A 135 11.00 -7.61 -0.85
N PHE A 136 9.71 -7.89 -0.96
CA PHE A 136 8.66 -6.91 -1.20
C PHE A 136 7.69 -6.88 -0.03
N LEU A 137 7.11 -5.70 0.18
CA LEU A 137 6.04 -5.47 1.15
C LEU A 137 4.82 -4.90 0.42
N PRO A 138 3.59 -5.26 0.81
CA PRO A 138 2.41 -4.61 0.26
C PRO A 138 2.52 -3.10 0.39
N CYS A 139 2.29 -2.39 -0.70
CA CYS A 139 2.63 -0.98 -0.82
C CYS A 139 1.96 -0.11 0.25
N THR A 140 0.69 -0.36 0.58
CA THR A 140 -0.04 0.40 1.59
C THR A 140 0.51 0.16 3.00
N PRO A 141 0.66 -1.08 3.50
CA PRO A 141 1.29 -1.34 4.80
C PRO A 141 2.72 -0.80 4.91
N ALA A 142 3.53 -0.96 3.87
CA ALA A 142 4.88 -0.41 3.83
C ALA A 142 4.88 1.13 3.95
N GLY A 143 3.96 1.79 3.24
CA GLY A 143 3.77 3.23 3.34
C GLY A 143 3.31 3.69 4.72
N VAL A 144 2.46 2.91 5.39
CA VAL A 144 2.05 3.17 6.78
C VAL A 144 3.25 3.11 7.73
N MET A 145 4.15 2.14 7.54
CA MET A 145 5.37 2.06 8.36
C MET A 145 6.26 3.30 8.19
N GLU A 146 6.48 3.76 6.96
CA GLU A 146 7.23 5.01 6.68
C GLU A 146 6.57 6.24 7.34
N LEU A 147 5.23 6.30 7.35
CA LEU A 147 4.49 7.37 8.02
C LEU A 147 4.66 7.33 9.54
N ILE A 148 4.59 6.15 10.16
CA ILE A 148 4.84 5.99 11.59
C ILE A 148 6.29 6.40 11.93
N ASP A 149 7.26 5.94 11.15
CA ASP A 149 8.67 6.28 11.33
C ASP A 149 8.92 7.78 11.20
N SER A 150 8.19 8.49 10.33
CA SER A 150 8.29 9.94 10.18
C SER A 150 7.86 10.74 11.42
N THR A 151 7.09 10.12 12.33
CA THR A 151 6.71 10.74 13.61
C THR A 151 7.81 10.65 14.68
N GLY A 152 8.84 9.85 14.45
CA GLY A 152 9.85 9.51 15.46
C GLY A 152 9.36 8.54 16.54
N THR A 153 8.18 7.95 16.37
CA THR A 153 7.61 7.02 17.36
C THR A 153 8.33 5.67 17.27
N ASP A 154 8.93 5.24 18.38
CA ASP A 154 9.44 3.87 18.50
C ASP A 154 8.27 2.89 18.72
N ILE A 155 8.15 1.91 17.83
CA ILE A 155 7.08 0.90 17.86
C ILE A 155 7.35 -0.18 18.93
N LYS A 156 8.61 -0.35 19.34
CA LYS A 156 9.02 -1.38 20.29
C LYS A 156 8.25 -1.27 21.61
N GLY A 157 7.55 -2.37 21.96
CA GLY A 157 6.76 -2.46 23.19
C GLY A 157 5.44 -1.68 23.20
N LYS A 158 5.09 -1.01 22.08
CA LYS A 158 3.82 -0.29 21.96
C LYS A 158 2.64 -1.20 21.75
N ASN A 159 1.49 -0.81 22.27
CA ASN A 159 0.22 -1.45 21.97
C ASN A 159 -0.28 -0.94 20.61
N CYS A 160 -0.26 -1.82 19.60
CA CYS A 160 -0.66 -1.52 18.24
C CYS A 160 -1.99 -2.18 17.92
N VAL A 161 -2.98 -1.42 17.51
CA VAL A 161 -4.29 -1.95 17.11
C VAL A 161 -4.49 -1.68 15.61
N VAL A 162 -4.86 -2.73 14.88
CA VAL A 162 -5.20 -2.66 13.45
C VAL A 162 -6.67 -2.99 13.29
N ILE A 163 -7.48 -2.03 12.85
CA ILE A 163 -8.88 -2.27 12.51
C ILE A 163 -8.96 -2.60 11.03
N GLY A 164 -9.19 -3.88 10.73
CA GLY A 164 -9.22 -4.45 9.39
C GLY A 164 -8.41 -5.73 9.31
N ARG A 165 -8.87 -6.70 8.48
CA ARG A 165 -8.22 -8.01 8.32
C ARG A 165 -8.11 -8.47 6.87
N SER A 166 -8.06 -7.52 5.93
CA SER A 166 -7.86 -7.84 4.52
C SER A 166 -6.47 -8.46 4.29
N ASN A 167 -6.35 -9.24 3.22
CA ASN A 167 -5.07 -9.85 2.83
C ASN A 167 -4.07 -8.79 2.34
N ILE A 168 -4.59 -7.68 1.81
CA ILE A 168 -3.77 -6.63 1.17
C ILE A 168 -3.32 -5.52 2.13
N VAL A 169 -4.02 -5.33 3.28
CA VAL A 169 -3.68 -4.28 4.25
C VAL A 169 -3.63 -4.83 5.68
N GLY A 170 -4.75 -5.25 6.25
CA GLY A 170 -4.86 -5.50 7.69
C GLY A 170 -3.91 -6.58 8.21
N LYS A 171 -3.87 -7.74 7.57
CA LYS A 171 -2.96 -8.84 7.96
C LYS A 171 -1.48 -8.47 7.78
N PRO A 172 -1.02 -8.00 6.60
CA PRO A 172 0.38 -7.62 6.46
C PRO A 172 0.78 -6.45 7.37
N MET A 173 -0.09 -5.47 7.58
CA MET A 173 0.17 -4.37 8.51
C MET A 173 0.48 -4.89 9.92
N SER A 174 -0.31 -5.85 10.38
CA SER A 174 -0.11 -6.45 11.69
C SER A 174 1.23 -7.18 11.82
N MET A 175 1.67 -7.86 10.75
CA MET A 175 2.98 -8.51 10.73
C MET A 175 4.12 -7.49 10.73
N LEU A 176 4.01 -6.39 10.00
CA LEU A 176 5.04 -5.36 9.99
C LEU A 176 5.20 -4.70 11.37
N LEU A 177 4.12 -4.41 12.06
CA LEU A 177 4.16 -3.90 13.43
C LEU A 177 4.76 -4.93 14.41
N LEU A 178 4.42 -6.22 14.25
CA LEU A 178 4.98 -7.30 15.04
C LEU A 178 6.51 -7.44 14.83
N HIS A 179 6.98 -7.37 13.58
CA HIS A 179 8.41 -7.42 13.25
C HIS A 179 9.20 -6.23 13.85
N ARG A 180 8.52 -5.11 14.13
CA ARG A 180 9.09 -3.96 14.84
C ARG A 180 8.90 -4.07 16.36
N SER A 181 8.61 -5.28 16.87
CA SER A 181 8.41 -5.58 18.29
C SER A 181 7.24 -4.84 18.96
N GLY A 182 6.22 -4.47 18.19
CA GLY A 182 4.93 -4.00 18.71
C GLY A 182 4.10 -5.17 19.24
N THR A 183 3.27 -4.91 20.26
CA THR A 183 2.21 -5.84 20.70
C THR A 183 0.97 -5.56 19.85
N VAL A 184 0.54 -6.53 19.01
CA VAL A 184 -0.45 -6.26 17.96
C VAL A 184 -1.78 -6.95 18.23
N THR A 185 -2.85 -6.18 18.16
CA THR A 185 -4.23 -6.68 18.16
C THR A 185 -4.90 -6.37 16.83
N ILE A 186 -5.43 -7.42 16.17
CA ILE A 186 -6.21 -7.27 14.92
C ILE A 186 -7.70 -7.25 15.28
N CYS A 187 -8.39 -6.17 14.93
CA CYS A 187 -9.81 -6.01 15.14
C CYS A 187 -10.59 -6.09 13.82
N HIS A 188 -11.82 -6.56 13.89
CA HIS A 188 -12.70 -6.74 12.73
C HIS A 188 -14.19 -6.69 13.10
N SER A 189 -15.09 -6.84 12.15
CA SER A 189 -16.55 -6.73 12.33
C SER A 189 -17.17 -7.71 13.34
N LYS A 190 -16.41 -8.68 13.86
CA LYS A 190 -16.84 -9.64 14.89
C LYS A 190 -16.12 -9.44 16.23
N THR A 191 -15.25 -8.43 16.32
CA THR A 191 -14.57 -8.09 17.57
C THR A 191 -15.56 -7.52 18.56
N THR A 192 -15.61 -8.11 19.75
CA THR A 192 -16.32 -7.56 20.90
C THR A 192 -15.46 -6.51 21.59
N ASN A 193 -16.07 -5.57 22.28
CA ASN A 193 -15.37 -4.51 23.02
C ASN A 193 -14.36 -3.71 22.16
N LEU A 194 -14.71 -3.47 20.88
CA LEU A 194 -13.83 -2.80 19.93
C LEU A 194 -13.38 -1.42 20.42
N ARG A 195 -14.28 -0.67 21.05
CA ARG A 195 -14.01 0.68 21.57
C ARG A 195 -12.92 0.65 22.63
N GLU A 196 -13.07 -0.23 23.61
CA GLU A 196 -12.13 -0.38 24.73
C GLU A 196 -10.75 -0.83 24.26
N ILE A 197 -10.70 -1.74 23.28
CA ILE A 197 -9.45 -2.20 22.68
C ILE A 197 -8.74 -1.04 21.96
N CYS A 198 -9.47 -0.30 21.13
CA CYS A 198 -8.90 0.81 20.38
C CYS A 198 -8.44 1.96 21.30
N ALA A 199 -9.19 2.24 22.35
CA ALA A 199 -8.87 3.31 23.33
C ALA A 199 -7.57 3.04 24.13
N GLN A 200 -6.98 1.84 24.03
CA GLN A 200 -5.71 1.50 24.66
C GLN A 200 -4.51 1.56 23.68
N ALA A 201 -4.78 1.78 22.39
CA ALA A 201 -3.75 1.73 21.36
C ALA A 201 -2.80 2.94 21.42
N ASP A 202 -1.50 2.70 21.51
CA ASP A 202 -0.47 3.72 21.27
C ASP A 202 -0.38 4.06 19.79
N ILE A 203 -0.59 3.05 18.92
CA ILE A 203 -0.63 3.17 17.47
C ILE A 203 -1.93 2.51 16.99
N LEU A 204 -2.78 3.29 16.33
CA LEU A 204 -4.06 2.84 15.78
C LEU A 204 -4.03 2.96 14.25
N VAL A 205 -4.13 1.83 13.55
CA VAL A 205 -4.25 1.78 12.07
C VAL A 205 -5.66 1.37 11.69
N VAL A 206 -6.33 2.17 10.87
CA VAL A 206 -7.74 1.96 10.49
C VAL A 206 -7.83 1.71 8.99
N ALA A 207 -8.34 0.53 8.60
CA ALA A 207 -8.40 0.08 7.20
C ALA A 207 -9.65 -0.78 6.94
N ILE A 208 -10.85 -0.16 7.03
CA ILE A 208 -12.14 -0.87 6.91
C ILE A 208 -13.07 -0.31 5.83
N GLY A 209 -12.74 0.85 5.22
CA GLY A 209 -13.55 1.47 4.17
C GLY A 209 -14.92 1.94 4.66
N ARG A 210 -15.00 2.46 5.88
CA ARG A 210 -16.24 2.99 6.49
C ARG A 210 -16.01 4.40 6.99
N ALA A 211 -16.64 5.36 6.30
CA ALA A 211 -16.50 6.77 6.58
C ALA A 211 -16.75 7.11 8.05
N LYS A 212 -15.80 7.81 8.68
CA LYS A 212 -15.89 8.36 10.03
C LYS A 212 -16.29 7.37 11.13
N PHE A 213 -15.91 6.10 10.95
CA PHE A 213 -16.27 5.02 11.89
C PHE A 213 -15.55 5.14 13.23
N VAL A 214 -14.28 5.54 13.24
CA VAL A 214 -13.50 5.71 14.47
C VAL A 214 -13.70 7.12 15.01
N THR A 215 -14.28 7.17 16.21
CA THR A 215 -14.59 8.40 16.94
C THR A 215 -13.56 8.68 18.07
N ALA A 216 -13.52 9.88 18.61
CA ALA A 216 -12.54 10.27 19.62
C ALA A 216 -12.52 9.40 20.88
N ASP A 217 -13.66 8.81 21.26
CA ASP A 217 -13.76 7.90 22.41
C ASP A 217 -13.13 6.51 22.17
N MET A 218 -12.83 6.19 20.90
CA MET A 218 -12.07 5.00 20.50
C MET A 218 -10.55 5.23 20.41
N VAL A 219 -10.05 6.42 20.72
CA VAL A 219 -8.63 6.78 20.56
C VAL A 219 -8.03 7.11 21.91
N LYS A 220 -6.83 6.59 22.18
CA LYS A 220 -6.03 6.94 23.37
C LYS A 220 -5.48 8.36 23.22
N GLU A 221 -5.42 9.11 24.30
CA GLU A 221 -4.73 10.42 24.34
C GLU A 221 -3.26 10.28 23.90
N GLY A 222 -2.85 11.13 22.95
CA GLY A 222 -1.48 11.12 22.44
C GLY A 222 -1.14 10.00 21.46
N ALA A 223 -2.11 9.17 21.02
CA ALA A 223 -1.88 8.06 20.09
C ALA A 223 -1.43 8.54 18.71
N VAL A 224 -0.70 7.67 17.98
CA VAL A 224 -0.46 7.79 16.54
C VAL A 224 -1.63 7.14 15.82
N VAL A 225 -2.37 7.91 15.01
CA VAL A 225 -3.55 7.44 14.28
C VAL A 225 -3.28 7.48 12.78
N ILE A 226 -3.30 6.31 12.13
CA ILE A 226 -3.11 6.16 10.69
C ILE A 226 -4.43 5.74 10.05
N ASP A 227 -5.01 6.63 9.29
CA ASP A 227 -6.24 6.40 8.53
C ASP A 227 -5.91 5.97 7.10
N VAL A 228 -6.14 4.69 6.81
CA VAL A 228 -5.95 4.10 5.48
C VAL A 228 -7.21 4.25 4.62
N GLY A 229 -8.34 4.54 5.25
CA GLY A 229 -9.62 4.65 4.58
C GLY A 229 -9.64 5.76 3.53
N MET A 230 -10.35 5.50 2.43
CA MET A 230 -10.67 6.51 1.42
C MET A 230 -12.11 6.32 0.97
N ASN A 231 -12.98 7.12 1.52
CA ASN A 231 -14.42 7.05 1.28
C ASN A 231 -14.87 8.31 0.53
N ARG A 232 -15.84 8.16 -0.36
CA ARG A 232 -16.50 9.29 -1.01
C ARG A 232 -17.88 9.50 -0.39
N LEU A 233 -18.08 10.66 0.18
CA LEU A 233 -19.37 11.08 0.73
C LEU A 233 -20.36 11.44 -0.39
N GLU A 234 -21.66 11.52 -0.08
CA GLU A 234 -22.73 11.90 -1.01
C GLU A 234 -22.49 13.25 -1.68
N ASN A 235 -21.87 14.19 -0.98
CA ASN A 235 -21.49 15.52 -1.49
C ASN A 235 -20.20 15.48 -2.37
N GLY A 236 -19.67 14.30 -2.69
CA GLY A 236 -18.48 14.10 -3.50
C GLY A 236 -17.14 14.30 -2.77
N LYS A 237 -17.13 14.80 -1.54
CA LYS A 237 -15.89 14.99 -0.75
C LYS A 237 -15.32 13.63 -0.33
N LEU A 238 -13.98 13.58 -0.25
CA LEU A 238 -13.27 12.43 0.29
C LEU A 238 -13.11 12.57 1.81
N CYS A 239 -13.26 11.46 2.51
CA CYS A 239 -12.93 11.34 3.93
C CYS A 239 -12.33 9.96 4.23
N GLY A 240 -11.73 9.82 5.40
CA GLY A 240 -11.21 8.56 5.90
C GLY A 240 -12.22 7.73 6.68
N ASP A 241 -11.70 6.69 7.32
CA ASP A 241 -12.43 5.84 8.25
C ASP A 241 -12.49 6.46 9.66
N VAL A 242 -11.68 7.49 9.92
CA VAL A 242 -11.59 8.20 11.19
C VAL A 242 -12.40 9.50 11.12
N ASP A 243 -13.11 9.84 12.17
CA ASP A 243 -13.73 11.17 12.34
C ASP A 243 -12.63 12.17 12.70
N PHE A 244 -11.99 12.69 11.65
CA PHE A 244 -10.77 13.48 11.73
C PHE A 244 -10.91 14.67 12.68
N ASP A 245 -11.97 15.46 12.54
CA ASP A 245 -12.18 16.72 13.27
C ASP A 245 -12.24 16.53 14.79
N GLU A 246 -12.76 15.37 15.24
CA GLU A 246 -12.83 15.04 16.66
C GLU A 246 -11.59 14.31 17.16
N VAL A 247 -11.02 13.42 16.33
CA VAL A 247 -9.86 12.62 16.73
C VAL A 247 -8.58 13.47 16.76
N GLU A 248 -8.44 14.49 15.89
CA GLU A 248 -7.27 15.38 15.92
C GLU A 248 -7.11 16.15 17.24
N LYS A 249 -8.20 16.34 17.99
CA LYS A 249 -8.16 17.01 19.31
C LYS A 249 -7.52 16.15 20.38
N LYS A 250 -7.42 14.84 20.16
CA LYS A 250 -6.99 13.83 21.14
C LYS A 250 -5.72 13.09 20.76
N ALA A 251 -5.54 12.79 19.48
CA ALA A 251 -4.34 12.12 18.97
C ALA A 251 -3.08 12.97 19.15
N GLY A 252 -1.92 12.31 19.25
CA GLY A 252 -0.62 12.97 19.20
C GLY A 252 -0.20 13.24 17.75
N PHE A 253 -0.47 12.26 16.87
CA PHE A 253 -0.23 12.33 15.43
C PHE A 253 -1.41 11.73 14.67
N ILE A 254 -1.75 12.29 13.51
CA ILE A 254 -2.84 11.79 12.67
C ILE A 254 -2.56 12.03 11.18
N THR A 255 -2.94 11.06 10.33
CA THR A 255 -2.91 11.24 8.88
C THR A 255 -4.18 11.93 8.37
N PRO A 256 -4.07 12.94 7.49
CA PRO A 256 -5.24 13.51 6.81
C PRO A 256 -5.72 12.60 5.67
N VAL A 257 -7.01 12.68 5.34
CA VAL A 257 -7.58 12.06 4.14
C VAL A 257 -8.36 13.12 3.34
N PRO A 258 -7.92 13.42 2.11
CA PRO A 258 -6.78 12.88 1.36
C PRO A 258 -5.43 13.46 1.80
N GLY A 259 -4.33 12.81 1.40
CA GLY A 259 -2.97 13.34 1.56
C GLY A 259 -2.11 12.62 2.62
N GLY A 260 -2.67 11.64 3.33
CA GLY A 260 -1.93 10.75 4.24
C GLY A 260 -1.40 9.50 3.50
N VAL A 261 -2.06 8.37 3.66
CA VAL A 261 -1.59 7.06 3.16
C VAL A 261 -1.59 6.94 1.63
N GLY A 262 -2.56 7.53 0.93
CA GLY A 262 -2.68 7.38 -0.53
C GLY A 262 -1.41 7.69 -1.33
N PRO A 263 -0.71 8.82 -1.12
CA PRO A 263 0.55 9.11 -1.79
C PRO A 263 1.64 8.06 -1.54
N MET A 264 1.67 7.46 -0.35
CA MET A 264 2.67 6.48 0.04
C MET A 264 2.56 5.17 -0.75
N THR A 265 1.34 4.71 -1.06
CA THR A 265 1.13 3.49 -1.83
C THR A 265 1.86 3.55 -3.18
N ILE A 266 1.82 4.69 -3.86
CA ILE A 266 2.51 4.89 -5.13
C ILE A 266 4.04 4.95 -4.94
N ALA A 267 4.51 5.64 -3.91
CA ALA A 267 5.95 5.73 -3.62
C ALA A 267 6.55 4.35 -3.29
N MET A 268 5.83 3.53 -2.50
CA MET A 268 6.27 2.18 -2.17
C MET A 268 6.23 1.22 -3.36
N LEU A 269 5.29 1.41 -4.30
CA LEU A 269 5.30 0.67 -5.56
C LEU A 269 6.58 0.96 -6.38
N MET A 270 7.02 2.21 -6.43
CA MET A 270 8.30 2.55 -7.08
C MET A 270 9.48 1.89 -6.34
N LYS A 271 9.48 1.93 -5.01
CA LYS A 271 10.51 1.28 -4.17
C LYS A 271 10.56 -0.24 -4.41
N ASN A 272 9.42 -0.93 -4.45
CA ASN A 272 9.36 -2.36 -4.74
C ASN A 272 9.85 -2.68 -6.16
N THR A 273 9.48 -1.87 -7.16
CA THR A 273 9.94 -2.06 -8.55
C THR A 273 11.46 -1.89 -8.66
N LEU A 274 12.04 -0.91 -7.98
CA LEU A 274 13.48 -0.74 -7.85
C LEU A 274 14.14 -1.96 -7.19
N THR A 275 13.56 -2.45 -6.09
CA THR A 275 14.04 -3.64 -5.36
C THR A 275 14.05 -4.87 -6.27
N SER A 276 12.99 -5.08 -7.07
CA SER A 276 12.94 -6.15 -8.06
C SER A 276 14.07 -6.03 -9.10
N ALA A 277 14.30 -4.83 -9.63
CA ALA A 277 15.38 -4.60 -10.58
C ALA A 277 16.76 -4.88 -9.97
N LYS A 278 16.99 -4.45 -8.72
CA LYS A 278 18.24 -4.74 -8.00
C LYS A 278 18.44 -6.23 -7.80
N LYS A 279 17.40 -6.94 -7.32
CA LYS A 279 17.43 -8.39 -7.08
C LYS A 279 17.74 -9.16 -8.36
N LYS A 280 17.07 -8.82 -9.48
CA LYS A 280 17.30 -9.42 -10.79
C LYS A 280 18.77 -9.29 -11.26
N ASN A 281 19.42 -8.18 -10.91
CA ASN A 281 20.80 -7.89 -11.29
C ASN A 281 21.84 -8.30 -10.21
N GLY A 282 21.44 -9.04 -9.17
CA GLY A 282 22.33 -9.52 -8.11
C GLY A 282 22.97 -8.41 -7.27
N LEU A 283 22.28 -7.31 -7.09
CA LEU A 283 22.76 -6.14 -6.33
C LEU A 283 22.28 -6.16 -4.86
N ILE A 284 21.36 -7.04 -4.55
CA ILE A 284 20.85 -7.34 -3.20
C ILE A 284 20.43 -8.80 -3.11
#